data_30dc85c510f0979ff3bbb802c8283b65
#
_entry.id   30dc85c510f0979ff3bbb802c8283b65
#
_cell.length_a   1.000
_cell.length_b   1.000
_cell.length_c   1.000
_cell.angle_alpha   90.00
_cell.angle_beta   90.00
_cell.angle_gamma   90.00
#
_symmetry.space_group_name_H-M   'P 1'
#
loop_
_entity.id
_entity.type
_entity.pdbx_description
1 polymer ?
#
loop_
_entity_poly.entity_id
_entity_poly.type
_entity_poly.pdbx_seq_one_letter_code
_entity_poly.pdbx_strand_id
1 'polypeptide(L)'
;MYLQCVFRIIRYFHTDSSDSIRKMKGTNIMNITFTALSTEHQSAVMEIINYYVQSGTAAFPAHALPEPFFAMLLKKAEGGYPACAVLDGDRVIGFCQFSAHSPFSTFSKTADCTYFL
;
A
#
# COMPACT_ATOMS: atom_id res chain seq x y z
N MET A 1 9.75 16.52 0.18
CA MET A 1 8.34 16.76 0.52
C MET A 1 7.47 15.50 0.46
N TYR A 2 7.73 14.58 -0.45
CA TYR A 2 6.99 13.30 -0.55
C TYR A 2 7.30 12.32 0.59
N LEU A 3 8.52 12.28 1.08
CA LEU A 3 8.91 11.46 2.22
C LEU A 3 8.15 11.83 3.51
N GLN A 4 7.81 13.11 3.69
CA GLN A 4 7.05 13.57 4.86
C GLN A 4 5.58 13.13 4.84
N CYS A 5 4.98 12.96 3.67
CA CYS A 5 3.60 12.46 3.56
C CYS A 5 3.51 10.98 3.93
N VAL A 6 4.45 10.17 3.46
CA VAL A 6 4.52 8.74 3.83
C VAL A 6 4.84 8.59 5.31
N PHE A 7 5.78 9.37 5.85
CA PHE A 7 6.07 9.39 7.29
C PHE A 7 4.87 9.88 8.13
N ARG A 8 4.05 10.80 7.62
CA ARG A 8 2.84 11.23 8.33
C ARG A 8 1.75 10.17 8.33
N ILE A 9 1.55 9.45 7.22
CA ILE A 9 0.61 8.33 7.15
C ILE A 9 1.11 7.19 8.04
N ILE A 10 2.39 6.84 7.96
CA ILE A 10 3.02 5.83 8.83
C ILE A 10 2.93 6.25 10.30
N ARG A 11 3.15 7.52 10.63
CA ARG A 11 3.01 8.04 12.00
C ARG A 11 1.57 8.03 12.49
N TYR A 12 0.61 8.35 11.64
CA TYR A 12 -0.81 8.32 11.98
C TYR A 12 -1.27 6.91 12.31
N PHE A 13 -0.92 5.93 11.47
CA PHE A 13 -1.20 4.52 11.76
C PHE A 13 -0.41 3.97 12.96
N HIS A 14 0.79 4.46 13.20
CA HIS A 14 1.63 3.97 14.30
C HIS A 14 1.25 4.56 15.66
N THR A 15 0.78 5.81 15.73
CA THR A 15 0.40 6.45 17.00
C THR A 15 -1.03 6.15 17.43
N ASP A 16 -1.99 6.09 16.51
CA ASP A 16 -3.39 5.83 16.88
C ASP A 16 -3.67 4.33 17.09
N SER A 17 -3.03 3.46 16.32
CA SER A 17 -3.23 2.00 16.46
C SER A 17 -2.61 1.43 17.73
N SER A 18 -1.45 1.96 18.19
CA SER A 18 -0.75 1.40 19.33
C SER A 18 -1.47 1.65 20.67
N ASP A 19 -2.11 2.81 20.83
CA ASP A 19 -2.82 3.11 22.09
C ASP A 19 -4.20 2.46 22.15
N SER A 20 -4.91 2.35 21.03
CA SER A 20 -6.21 1.64 20.97
C SER A 20 -6.05 0.13 21.10
N ILE A 21 -4.98 -0.45 20.54
CA ILE A 21 -4.68 -1.88 20.57
C ILE A 21 -4.18 -2.31 21.96
N ARG A 22 -3.44 -1.48 22.67
CA ARG A 22 -3.00 -1.76 24.06
C ARG A 22 -4.14 -1.85 25.06
N LYS A 23 -5.31 -1.28 24.78
CA LYS A 23 -6.49 -1.36 25.65
C LYS A 23 -7.34 -2.60 25.43
N MET A 24 -7.15 -3.36 24.36
CA MET A 24 -7.84 -4.63 24.12
C MET A 24 -7.10 -5.78 24.81
N LYS A 25 -7.43 -6.07 26.05
CA LYS A 25 -6.98 -7.29 26.75
C LYS A 25 -7.48 -8.53 26.02
N GLY A 26 -6.56 -9.33 25.47
CA GLY A 26 -6.82 -10.68 24.95
C GLY A 26 -6.81 -10.84 23.43
N THR A 27 -6.49 -9.82 22.64
CA THR A 27 -6.31 -9.91 21.19
C THR A 27 -4.83 -10.03 20.83
N ASN A 28 -4.51 -10.83 19.79
CA ASN A 28 -3.18 -10.91 19.21
C ASN A 28 -2.70 -9.50 18.86
N ILE A 29 -1.55 -9.08 19.43
CA ILE A 29 -0.93 -7.80 19.10
C ILE A 29 -0.43 -7.92 17.67
N MET A 30 -1.04 -7.18 16.75
CA MET A 30 -0.56 -7.06 15.38
C MET A 30 0.82 -6.40 15.38
N ASN A 31 1.81 -7.06 14.79
CA ASN A 31 3.15 -6.51 14.60
C ASN A 31 3.25 -5.88 13.21
N ILE A 32 2.62 -4.71 13.04
CA ILE A 32 2.53 -4.03 11.75
C ILE A 32 3.84 -3.34 11.43
N THR A 33 4.40 -3.68 10.28
CA THR A 33 5.59 -3.06 9.72
C THR A 33 5.35 -2.65 8.26
N PHE A 34 6.11 -1.66 7.80
CA PHE A 34 6.08 -1.17 6.43
C PHE A 34 7.46 -1.35 5.81
N THR A 35 7.51 -1.98 4.66
CA THR A 35 8.76 -2.16 3.90
C THR A 35 8.61 -1.63 2.48
N ALA A 36 9.71 -1.24 1.87
CA ALA A 36 9.69 -0.86 0.45
C ALA A 36 9.14 -2.01 -0.39
N LEU A 37 8.26 -1.70 -1.33
CA LEU A 37 7.70 -2.71 -2.23
C LEU A 37 8.80 -3.29 -3.11
N SER A 38 8.88 -4.62 -3.17
CA SER A 38 9.89 -5.37 -3.95
C SER A 38 9.27 -6.59 -4.62
N THR A 39 10.02 -7.26 -5.47
CA THR A 39 9.56 -8.44 -6.21
C THR A 39 9.13 -9.60 -5.32
N GLU A 40 9.68 -9.72 -4.12
CA GLU A 40 9.29 -10.75 -3.15
C GLU A 40 7.84 -10.62 -2.66
N HIS A 41 7.26 -9.40 -2.75
CA HIS A 41 5.88 -9.13 -2.35
C HIS A 41 4.87 -9.41 -3.47
N GLN A 42 5.31 -9.76 -4.69
CA GLN A 42 4.48 -9.86 -5.89
C GLN A 42 3.27 -10.76 -5.68
N SER A 43 3.48 -12.00 -5.24
CA SER A 43 2.39 -12.98 -5.10
C SER A 43 1.31 -12.49 -4.15
N ALA A 44 1.71 -12.03 -2.96
CA ALA A 44 0.77 -11.57 -1.94
C ALA A 44 0.03 -10.30 -2.37
N VAL A 45 0.71 -9.34 -2.97
CA VAL A 45 0.08 -8.10 -3.45
C VAL A 45 -0.90 -8.37 -4.58
N MET A 46 -0.56 -9.24 -5.52
CA MET A 46 -1.47 -9.62 -6.61
C MET A 46 -2.69 -10.39 -6.11
N GLU A 47 -2.53 -11.24 -5.10
CA GLU A 47 -3.63 -11.91 -4.43
C GLU A 47 -4.60 -10.91 -3.78
N ILE A 48 -4.07 -9.93 -3.06
CA ILE A 48 -4.88 -8.88 -2.41
C ILE A 48 -5.64 -8.08 -3.46
N ILE A 49 -4.98 -7.59 -4.51
CA ILE A 49 -5.64 -6.82 -5.58
C ILE A 49 -6.76 -7.64 -6.23
N ASN A 50 -6.46 -8.88 -6.61
CA ASN A 50 -7.42 -9.73 -7.30
C ASN A 50 -8.59 -10.15 -6.39
N TYR A 51 -8.37 -10.25 -5.08
CA TYR A 51 -9.47 -10.42 -4.13
C TYR A 51 -10.47 -9.25 -4.23
N TYR A 52 -9.99 -8.00 -4.22
CA TYR A 52 -10.87 -6.82 -4.34
C TYR A 52 -11.50 -6.66 -5.72
N VAL A 53 -10.83 -7.09 -6.78
CA VAL A 53 -11.40 -7.13 -8.14
C VAL A 53 -12.60 -8.09 -8.20
N GLN A 54 -12.50 -9.24 -7.54
CA GLN A 54 -13.54 -10.29 -7.58
C GLN A 54 -14.65 -10.07 -6.55
N SER A 55 -14.32 -9.49 -5.39
CA SER A 55 -15.25 -9.42 -4.25
C SER A 55 -16.07 -8.14 -4.19
N GLY A 56 -15.78 -7.12 -5.00
CA GLY A 56 -16.46 -5.84 -4.86
C GLY A 56 -16.15 -4.82 -5.93
N THR A 57 -16.49 -3.58 -5.64
CA THR A 57 -16.29 -2.42 -6.52
C THR A 57 -15.09 -1.57 -6.10
N ALA A 58 -14.32 -1.99 -5.11
CA ALA A 58 -13.18 -1.24 -4.58
C ALA A 58 -12.01 -1.15 -5.57
N ALA A 59 -11.90 -2.13 -6.48
CA ALA A 59 -10.95 -2.12 -7.57
C ALA A 59 -11.70 -2.01 -8.90
N PHE A 60 -11.23 -1.12 -9.78
CA PHE A 60 -11.89 -0.82 -11.05
C PHE A 60 -11.83 -1.91 -12.14
N PRO A 61 -10.80 -2.78 -12.23
CA PRO A 61 -10.76 -3.82 -13.27
C PRO A 61 -11.95 -4.78 -13.17
N ALA A 62 -12.53 -5.12 -14.32
CA ALA A 62 -13.63 -6.09 -14.40
C ALA A 62 -13.17 -7.55 -14.27
N HIS A 63 -11.88 -7.83 -14.49
CA HIS A 63 -11.28 -9.13 -14.45
C HIS A 63 -9.98 -9.13 -13.64
N ALA A 64 -9.61 -10.29 -13.11
CA ALA A 64 -8.36 -10.46 -12.37
C ALA A 64 -7.16 -9.96 -13.20
N LEU A 65 -6.28 -9.24 -12.53
CA LEU A 65 -5.10 -8.66 -13.13
C LEU A 65 -4.01 -9.73 -13.29
N PRO A 66 -3.29 -9.75 -14.43
CA PRO A 66 -2.20 -10.69 -14.65
C PRO A 66 -0.96 -10.29 -13.86
N GLU A 67 -0.07 -11.23 -13.55
CA GLU A 67 1.17 -10.99 -12.82
C GLU A 67 2.05 -9.85 -13.37
N PRO A 68 2.17 -9.62 -14.69
CA PRO A 68 2.94 -8.49 -15.23
C PRO A 68 2.45 -7.11 -14.76
N PHE A 69 1.23 -7.01 -14.25
CA PHE A 69 0.72 -5.79 -13.64
C PHE A 69 1.58 -5.34 -12.45
N PHE A 70 2.12 -6.27 -11.67
CA PHE A 70 3.00 -5.94 -10.55
C PHE A 70 4.28 -5.24 -11.00
N ALA A 71 4.86 -5.68 -12.12
CA ALA A 71 6.04 -5.00 -12.68
C ALA A 71 5.74 -3.53 -13.04
N MET A 72 4.53 -3.24 -13.50
CA MET A 72 4.09 -1.86 -13.74
C MET A 72 3.98 -1.06 -12.43
N LEU A 73 3.52 -1.67 -11.34
CA LEU A 73 3.49 -1.02 -10.02
C LEU A 73 4.90 -0.66 -9.55
N LEU A 74 5.85 -1.60 -9.65
CA LEU A 74 7.25 -1.35 -9.28
C LEU A 74 7.87 -0.24 -10.14
N LYS A 75 7.63 -0.25 -11.44
CA LYS A 75 8.16 0.78 -12.34
C LYS A 75 7.64 2.18 -11.99
N LYS A 76 6.40 2.31 -11.55
CA LYS A 76 5.86 3.59 -11.05
C LYS A 76 6.61 4.05 -9.80
N ALA A 77 6.96 3.13 -8.90
CA ALA A 77 7.72 3.43 -7.69
C ALA A 77 9.15 3.93 -8.00
N GLU A 78 9.78 3.39 -9.06
CA GLU A 78 11.11 3.84 -9.52
C GLU A 78 11.14 5.31 -9.96
N GLY A 79 10.00 5.87 -10.35
CA GLY A 79 9.83 7.28 -10.71
C GLY A 79 9.91 8.27 -9.54
N GLY A 80 10.30 7.81 -8.34
CA GLY A 80 10.42 8.63 -7.13
C GLY A 80 9.15 8.71 -6.28
N TYR A 81 8.12 7.96 -6.64
CA TYR A 81 6.91 7.84 -5.84
C TYR A 81 7.02 6.62 -4.91
N PRO A 82 6.83 6.81 -3.60
CA PRO A 82 6.98 5.70 -2.67
C PRO A 82 5.90 4.63 -2.86
N ALA A 83 6.33 3.38 -2.74
CA ALA A 83 5.44 2.23 -2.62
C ALA A 83 5.93 1.34 -1.49
N CYS A 84 5.02 0.81 -0.69
CA CYS A 84 5.36 -0.06 0.42
C CYS A 84 4.39 -1.23 0.56
N ALA A 85 4.91 -2.35 1.02
CA ALA A 85 4.13 -3.46 1.52
C ALA A 85 3.86 -3.26 3.02
N VAL A 86 2.66 -3.65 3.45
CA VAL A 86 2.24 -3.66 4.85
C VAL A 86 2.28 -5.09 5.33
N LEU A 87 3.03 -5.35 6.40
CA LEU A 87 3.21 -6.69 6.96
C LEU A 87 2.66 -6.76 8.38
N ASP A 88 2.09 -7.91 8.72
CA ASP A 88 1.86 -8.34 10.09
C ASP A 88 2.81 -9.51 10.37
N GLY A 89 3.88 -9.24 11.13
CA GLY A 89 5.03 -10.16 11.20
C GLY A 89 5.66 -10.36 9.83
N ASP A 90 5.68 -11.59 9.35
CA ASP A 90 6.21 -11.95 8.01
C ASP A 90 5.14 -12.00 6.92
N ARG A 91 3.87 -11.79 7.28
CA ARG A 91 2.74 -11.88 6.35
C ARG A 91 2.44 -10.52 5.73
N VAL A 92 2.44 -10.45 4.41
CA VAL A 92 1.93 -9.27 3.68
C VAL A 92 0.41 -9.22 3.82
N ILE A 93 -0.10 -8.15 4.41
CA ILE A 93 -1.53 -7.93 4.63
C ILE A 93 -2.10 -6.78 3.80
N GLY A 94 -1.24 -6.05 3.11
CA GLY A 94 -1.65 -4.94 2.27
C GLY A 94 -0.49 -4.29 1.56
N PHE A 95 -0.79 -3.26 0.80
CA PHE A 95 0.21 -2.40 0.18
C PHE A 95 -0.33 -0.99 -0.03
N CYS A 96 0.56 -0.03 -0.18
CA CYS A 96 0.22 1.30 -0.64
C CYS A 96 1.21 1.78 -1.69
N GLN A 97 0.74 2.62 -2.59
CA GLN A 97 1.53 3.20 -3.66
C GLN A 97 1.08 4.63 -3.95
N PHE A 98 2.06 5.48 -4.20
CA PHE A 98 1.84 6.80 -4.76
C PHE A 98 2.21 6.82 -6.24
N SER A 99 1.51 7.63 -7.02
CA SER A 99 1.82 7.87 -8.42
C SER A 99 1.53 9.32 -8.79
N ALA A 100 2.12 9.80 -9.88
CA ALA A 100 1.80 11.13 -10.38
C ALA A 100 0.31 11.22 -10.73
N HIS A 101 -0.36 12.28 -10.26
CA HIS A 101 -1.75 12.54 -10.60
C HIS A 101 -1.91 12.85 -12.10
N SER A 102 -0.99 13.61 -12.64
CA SER A 102 -1.05 14.06 -14.03
C SER A 102 0.35 14.38 -14.55
N PRO A 103 0.60 14.22 -15.86
CA PRO A 103 1.88 14.59 -16.47
C PRO A 103 2.09 16.12 -16.56
N PHE A 104 1.06 16.92 -16.35
CA PHE A 104 1.17 18.39 -16.43
C PHE A 104 1.92 18.96 -15.22
N SER A 105 2.83 19.89 -15.48
CA SER A 105 3.68 20.52 -14.45
C SER A 105 2.90 21.24 -13.35
N THR A 106 1.69 21.70 -13.64
CA THR A 106 0.77 22.28 -12.64
C THR A 106 0.41 21.31 -11.53
N PHE A 107 0.45 20.00 -11.78
CA PHE A 107 0.18 18.94 -10.83
C PHE A 107 1.45 18.31 -10.24
N SER A 108 2.62 18.92 -10.42
CA SER A 108 3.90 18.37 -9.93
C SER A 108 3.96 18.16 -8.41
N LYS A 109 3.05 18.81 -7.66
CA LYS A 109 2.93 18.66 -6.19
C LYS A 109 1.75 17.80 -5.77
N THR A 110 1.05 17.18 -6.72
CA THR A 110 -0.13 16.35 -6.49
C THR A 110 0.19 14.89 -6.85
N ALA A 111 -0.16 13.98 -5.96
CA ALA A 111 0.01 12.55 -6.20
C ALA A 111 -1.27 11.81 -5.85
N ASP A 112 -1.56 10.75 -6.59
CA ASP A 112 -2.59 9.79 -6.26
C ASP A 112 -2.03 8.75 -5.28
N CYS A 113 -2.84 8.37 -4.31
CA CYS A 113 -2.52 7.31 -3.37
C CYS A 113 -3.48 6.14 -3.59
N THR A 114 -2.92 4.98 -3.85
CA THR A 114 -3.65 3.71 -3.91
C THR A 114 -3.21 2.84 -2.74
N TYR A 115 -4.17 2.28 -2.01
CA TYR A 115 -3.88 1.33 -0.92
C TYR A 115 -4.96 0.26 -0.84
N PHE A 116 -4.54 -0.94 -0.45
CA PHE A 116 -5.40 -2.07 -0.12
C PHE A 116 -4.90 -2.74 1.16
N LEU A 117 -5.83 -3.11 2.03
CA LEU A 117 -5.56 -3.78 3.31
C LEU A 117 -6.49 -4.97 3.49
#